data_63bb6df9e9793faf92ef33ebf9d17d6d
#
_entry.id   63bb6df9e9793faf92ef33ebf9d17d6d
#
_cell.length_a   1.000
_cell.length_b   1.000
_cell.length_c   1.000
_cell.angle_alpha   90.00
_cell.angle_beta   90.00
_cell.angle_gamma   90.00
#
_symmetry.space_group_name_H-M   'P 1'
#
loop_
_entity.id
_entity.type
_entity.pdbx_description
1 polymer ?
#
loop_
_entity_poly.entity_id
_entity_poly.type
_entity_poly.pdbx_seq_one_letter_code
_entity_poly.pdbx_strand_id
1 'polypeptide(L)'
;MAAATHVLGIDLANPVVVGSGLLTDQERNIRRLLDSGAGAVVTKTIHPNPPTDLDERILRLPTGMINSTTYSKRSVDHWVGILRGLARDRLPVIASLHADSPAELAELAARVESAGCRALELGISCLNESDGLDDTPERVHAYTAAARAATRVPFSVKLASGEGLHARAFAAARAGADAVTVSDTLPAAAVHPETGDLRLGGVFGYSGPGIKPLVLASLWKLSRAGFPLPLLASGGVQSGRDVHDYLRVGAVAAQVYTALHTDMNPTLARIVAETTAPGDPDRDSEPLAGADRSGQVRS
;
A
#
# COMPACT_ATOMS: atom_id res chain seq x y z
N MET A 1 -26.75 -0.76 3.75
CA MET A 1 -25.59 0.07 4.16
C MET A 1 -24.42 -0.88 4.34
N ALA A 2 -23.31 -0.70 3.64
CA ALA A 2 -22.09 -1.47 3.91
C ALA A 2 -21.67 -1.20 5.37
N ALA A 3 -21.27 -2.26 6.10
CA ALA A 3 -20.78 -2.11 7.44
C ALA A 3 -19.55 -1.20 7.43
N ALA A 4 -19.48 -0.25 8.35
CA ALA A 4 -18.29 0.60 8.50
C ALA A 4 -17.08 -0.31 8.72
N THR A 5 -16.05 -0.17 7.89
CA THR A 5 -14.82 -0.94 8.01
C THR A 5 -13.93 -0.27 9.04
N HIS A 6 -13.62 -0.97 10.14
CA HIS A 6 -12.68 -0.48 11.15
C HIS A 6 -11.30 -1.09 10.90
N VAL A 7 -10.28 -0.26 10.71
CA VAL A 7 -8.90 -0.71 10.52
C VAL A 7 -7.91 0.28 11.12
N LEU A 8 -6.88 -0.21 11.78
CA LEU A 8 -5.84 0.61 12.43
C LEU A 8 -6.42 1.72 13.35
N GLY A 9 -7.50 1.41 14.07
CA GLY A 9 -8.14 2.39 14.96
C GLY A 9 -8.89 3.52 14.25
N ILE A 10 -9.12 3.41 12.94
CA ILE A 10 -9.87 4.37 12.11
C ILE A 10 -11.14 3.71 11.58
N ASP A 11 -12.27 4.41 11.70
CA ASP A 11 -13.53 4.05 11.04
C ASP A 11 -13.51 4.59 9.60
N LEU A 12 -13.46 3.70 8.63
CA LEU A 12 -13.48 4.04 7.21
C LEU A 12 -14.92 4.17 6.72
N ALA A 13 -15.24 5.27 6.04
CA ALA A 13 -16.53 5.45 5.39
C ALA A 13 -16.78 4.42 4.26
N ASN A 14 -15.71 3.89 3.69
CA ASN A 14 -15.71 2.82 2.68
C ASN A 14 -14.31 2.17 2.63
N PRO A 15 -14.14 0.97 2.02
CA PRO A 15 -12.88 0.24 2.04
C PRO A 15 -11.84 0.76 1.03
N VAL A 16 -12.06 1.89 0.35
CA VAL A 16 -11.11 2.46 -0.62
C VAL A 16 -10.13 3.38 0.11
N VAL A 17 -8.87 2.99 0.16
CA VAL A 17 -7.78 3.77 0.75
C VAL A 17 -6.88 4.29 -0.37
N VAL A 18 -6.41 5.54 -0.28
CA VAL A 18 -5.38 6.01 -1.22
C VAL A 18 -4.01 5.63 -0.70
N GLY A 19 -3.23 4.90 -1.52
CA GLY A 19 -1.90 4.42 -1.15
C GLY A 19 -0.84 5.53 -1.12
N SER A 20 0.29 5.23 -0.46
CA SER A 20 1.46 6.11 -0.36
C SER A 20 2.11 6.39 -1.72
N GLY A 21 2.49 7.65 -1.96
CA GLY A 21 3.26 8.04 -3.13
C GLY A 21 3.29 9.56 -3.37
N LEU A 22 3.79 10.02 -4.51
CA LEU A 22 3.94 11.45 -4.84
C LEU A 22 2.63 12.25 -4.78
N LEU A 23 1.50 11.62 -5.09
CA LEU A 23 0.19 12.26 -5.02
C LEU A 23 -0.21 12.61 -3.59
N THR A 24 0.34 11.93 -2.58
CA THR A 24 0.06 12.13 -1.16
C THR A 24 1.20 12.82 -0.41
N ASP A 25 2.13 13.48 -1.14
CA ASP A 25 3.26 14.24 -0.58
C ASP A 25 2.90 15.69 -0.18
N GLN A 26 1.64 16.09 -0.32
CA GLN A 26 1.18 17.44 0.00
C GLN A 26 -0.17 17.41 0.72
N GLU A 27 -0.30 18.17 1.81
CA GLU A 27 -1.54 18.29 2.58
C GLU A 27 -2.76 18.61 1.71
N ARG A 28 -2.64 19.57 0.79
CA ARG A 28 -3.75 19.95 -0.12
C ARG A 28 -4.28 18.78 -0.95
N ASN A 29 -3.38 17.89 -1.39
CA ASN A 29 -3.78 16.71 -2.16
C ASN A 29 -4.43 15.66 -1.25
N ILE A 30 -3.90 15.46 -0.04
CA ILE A 30 -4.52 14.57 0.96
C ILE A 30 -5.96 15.01 1.23
N ARG A 31 -6.20 16.30 1.46
CA ARG A 31 -7.55 16.85 1.66
C ARG A 31 -8.44 16.64 0.44
N ARG A 32 -7.97 16.95 -0.77
CA ARG A 32 -8.73 16.72 -2.01
C ARG A 32 -9.09 15.26 -2.24
N LEU A 33 -8.20 14.33 -1.90
CA LEU A 33 -8.47 12.90 -2.01
C LEU A 33 -9.55 12.46 -1.01
N LEU A 34 -9.52 12.97 0.21
CA LEU A 34 -10.59 12.74 1.19
C LEU A 34 -11.91 13.35 0.74
N ASP A 35 -11.90 14.58 0.21
CA ASP A 35 -13.08 15.25 -0.35
C ASP A 35 -13.66 14.50 -1.56
N SER A 36 -12.82 13.73 -2.29
CA SER A 36 -13.23 12.85 -3.39
C SER A 36 -13.78 11.50 -2.92
N GLY A 37 -13.91 11.29 -1.60
CA GLY A 37 -14.57 10.15 -1.00
C GLY A 37 -13.64 9.01 -0.55
N ALA A 38 -12.32 9.18 -0.53
CA ALA A 38 -11.43 8.16 0.04
C ALA A 38 -11.84 7.82 1.48
N GLY A 39 -11.87 6.52 1.82
CA GLY A 39 -12.07 6.06 3.20
C GLY A 39 -10.90 6.47 4.11
N ALA A 40 -9.68 6.46 3.58
CA ALA A 40 -8.48 7.02 4.22
C ALA A 40 -7.41 7.34 3.16
N VAL A 41 -6.39 8.10 3.57
CA VAL A 41 -5.21 8.41 2.72
C VAL A 41 -3.94 8.06 3.46
N VAL A 42 -3.05 7.31 2.80
CA VAL A 42 -1.68 7.02 3.28
C VAL A 42 -0.76 8.14 2.77
N THR A 43 -0.01 8.79 3.65
CA THR A 43 0.94 9.85 3.25
C THR A 43 2.06 9.30 2.37
N LYS A 44 2.75 10.16 1.62
CA LYS A 44 4.09 9.83 1.11
C LYS A 44 4.95 9.39 2.29
N THR A 45 5.76 8.36 2.10
CA THR A 45 6.61 7.80 3.17
C THR A 45 7.54 8.86 3.73
N ILE A 46 7.45 9.08 5.02
CA ILE A 46 8.30 10.01 5.80
C ILE A 46 9.57 9.26 6.18
N HIS A 47 10.71 9.88 5.95
CA HIS A 47 12.04 9.35 6.26
C HIS A 47 12.86 10.38 7.01
N PRO A 48 13.65 10.02 8.05
CA PRO A 48 14.48 10.97 8.78
C PRO A 48 15.49 11.67 7.88
N ASN A 49 16.14 10.92 7.00
CA ASN A 49 17.22 11.37 6.12
C ASN A 49 16.96 10.91 4.68
N PRO A 50 15.95 11.46 3.97
CA PRO A 50 15.64 10.99 2.63
C PRO A 50 16.80 11.27 1.67
N PRO A 51 17.17 10.32 0.79
CA PRO A 51 18.18 10.56 -0.22
C PRO A 51 17.78 11.72 -1.14
N THR A 52 18.71 12.64 -1.40
CA THR A 52 18.47 13.88 -2.17
C THR A 52 18.94 13.81 -3.61
N ASP A 53 19.91 12.93 -3.90
CA ASP A 53 20.65 12.90 -5.17
C ASP A 53 20.10 11.88 -6.18
N LEU A 54 18.87 11.38 -5.97
CA LEU A 54 18.24 10.43 -6.86
C LEU A 54 17.43 11.12 -7.96
N ASP A 55 17.69 10.71 -9.20
CA ASP A 55 16.87 11.09 -10.36
C ASP A 55 15.55 10.29 -10.35
N GLU A 56 14.55 10.83 -9.69
CA GLU A 56 13.25 10.19 -9.54
C GLU A 56 12.44 10.29 -10.84
N ARG A 57 12.18 9.14 -11.45
CA ARG A 57 11.49 9.02 -12.74
C ARG A 57 10.32 8.04 -12.67
N ILE A 58 9.35 8.25 -13.55
CA ILE A 58 8.21 7.35 -13.76
C ILE A 58 8.17 6.94 -15.23
N LEU A 59 8.18 5.63 -15.47
CA LEU A 59 7.99 5.03 -16.77
C LEU A 59 6.60 4.38 -16.84
N ARG A 60 5.72 4.93 -17.68
CA ARG A 60 4.39 4.35 -17.94
C ARG A 60 4.50 3.17 -18.89
N LEU A 61 3.79 2.10 -18.57
CA LEU A 61 3.64 0.88 -19.36
C LEU A 61 2.13 0.62 -19.59
N PRO A 62 1.75 -0.18 -20.62
CA PRO A 62 0.34 -0.54 -20.83
C PRO A 62 -0.33 -1.18 -19.63
N THR A 63 0.42 -1.91 -18.80
CA THR A 63 -0.07 -2.68 -17.66
C THR A 63 0.29 -2.06 -16.30
N GLY A 64 0.80 -0.82 -16.28
CA GLY A 64 1.16 -0.16 -15.04
C GLY A 64 2.25 0.88 -15.19
N MET A 65 3.09 1.01 -14.17
CA MET A 65 4.24 1.91 -14.21
C MET A 65 5.42 1.35 -13.42
N ILE A 66 6.63 1.64 -13.89
CA ILE A 66 7.86 1.48 -13.12
C ILE A 66 8.26 2.86 -12.60
N ASN A 67 8.66 2.96 -11.34
CA ASN A 67 9.10 4.22 -10.76
C ASN A 67 10.36 4.03 -9.92
N SER A 68 11.25 5.03 -9.96
CA SER A 68 12.46 5.13 -9.13
C SER A 68 12.29 6.10 -7.96
N THR A 69 11.04 6.45 -7.60
CA THR A 69 10.77 7.40 -6.50
C THR A 69 11.01 6.75 -5.14
N THR A 70 11.57 7.50 -4.21
CA THR A 70 11.82 7.05 -2.85
C THR A 70 10.86 7.70 -1.86
N TYR A 71 11.37 8.35 -0.84
CA TYR A 71 10.62 8.96 0.26
C TYR A 71 10.22 10.40 -0.02
N SER A 72 9.43 10.99 0.88
CA SER A 72 9.20 12.43 0.87
C SER A 72 10.50 13.19 1.04
N LYS A 73 10.70 14.23 0.23
CA LYS A 73 11.86 15.13 0.36
C LYS A 73 11.63 16.23 1.41
N ARG A 74 10.49 16.18 2.10
CA ARG A 74 10.14 17.11 3.17
C ARG A 74 10.70 16.62 4.49
N SER A 75 11.16 17.56 5.33
CA SER A 75 11.68 17.22 6.65
C SER A 75 10.61 16.59 7.54
N VAL A 76 11.03 15.83 8.54
CA VAL A 76 10.14 15.27 9.56
C VAL A 76 9.36 16.38 10.29
N ASP A 77 9.99 17.53 10.57
CA ASP A 77 9.31 18.67 11.19
C ASP A 77 8.16 19.23 10.37
N HIS A 78 8.38 19.32 9.05
CA HIS A 78 7.32 19.72 8.12
C HIS A 78 6.13 18.76 8.18
N TRP A 79 6.40 17.43 8.15
CA TRP A 79 5.36 16.41 8.25
C TRP A 79 4.66 16.43 9.62
N VAL A 80 5.39 16.62 10.72
CA VAL A 80 4.81 16.77 12.06
C VAL A 80 3.82 17.94 12.10
N GLY A 81 4.15 19.04 11.44
CA GLY A 81 3.23 20.19 11.30
C GLY A 81 1.95 19.83 10.54
N ILE A 82 2.08 19.16 9.39
CA ILE A 82 0.94 18.69 8.58
C ILE A 82 0.09 17.70 9.37
N LEU A 83 0.69 16.65 9.93
CA LEU A 83 -0.02 15.60 10.67
C LEU A 83 -0.79 16.16 11.87
N ARG A 84 -0.23 17.15 12.58
CA ARG A 84 -0.92 17.82 13.67
C ARG A 84 -2.18 18.55 13.18
N GLY A 85 -2.13 19.21 12.02
CA GLY A 85 -3.29 19.84 11.39
C GLY A 85 -4.36 18.82 11.01
N LEU A 86 -3.95 17.74 10.32
CA LEU A 86 -4.86 16.67 9.87
C LEU A 86 -5.50 15.93 11.06
N ALA A 87 -4.73 15.69 12.13
CA ALA A 87 -5.21 15.05 13.36
C ALA A 87 -6.24 15.94 14.11
N ARG A 88 -5.97 17.25 14.21
CA ARG A 88 -6.92 18.22 14.80
C ARG A 88 -8.24 18.23 14.06
N ASP A 89 -8.20 18.13 12.72
CA ASP A 89 -9.37 18.10 11.86
C ASP A 89 -10.01 16.68 11.81
N ARG A 90 -9.47 15.72 12.55
CA ARG A 90 -9.92 14.31 12.65
C ARG A 90 -10.00 13.59 11.31
N LEU A 91 -9.15 13.95 10.37
CA LEU A 91 -9.14 13.33 9.04
C LEU A 91 -8.56 11.90 9.09
N PRO A 92 -9.11 10.93 8.31
CA PRO A 92 -8.66 9.55 8.29
C PRO A 92 -7.37 9.43 7.47
N VAL A 93 -6.24 9.72 8.12
CA VAL A 93 -4.91 9.70 7.51
C VAL A 93 -4.02 8.67 8.22
N ILE A 94 -3.32 7.88 7.43
CA ILE A 94 -2.33 6.88 7.85
C ILE A 94 -0.96 7.45 7.49
N ALA A 95 -0.08 7.67 8.46
CA ALA A 95 1.28 8.13 8.17
C ALA A 95 2.18 6.96 7.76
N SER A 96 2.73 7.02 6.55
CA SER A 96 3.71 6.04 6.07
C SER A 96 5.11 6.43 6.54
N LEU A 97 5.82 5.49 7.17
CA LEU A 97 7.13 5.69 7.79
C LEU A 97 8.15 4.67 7.29
N HIS A 98 9.37 5.11 7.12
CA HIS A 98 10.55 4.27 6.92
C HIS A 98 11.78 4.93 7.55
N ALA A 99 12.77 4.15 7.92
CA ALA A 99 14.08 4.61 8.37
C ALA A 99 15.15 3.53 8.11
N ASP A 100 16.43 3.93 8.14
CA ASP A 100 17.56 3.04 7.81
C ASP A 100 17.85 2.00 8.90
N SER A 101 17.35 2.24 10.11
CA SER A 101 17.52 1.32 11.24
C SER A 101 16.24 1.17 12.08
N PRO A 102 16.11 0.04 12.82
CA PRO A 102 14.99 -0.15 13.75
C PRO A 102 14.89 0.97 14.81
N ALA A 103 16.03 1.47 15.30
CA ALA A 103 16.07 2.54 16.30
C ALA A 103 15.54 3.86 15.75
N GLU A 104 15.98 4.26 14.55
CA GLU A 104 15.46 5.47 13.89
C GLU A 104 13.99 5.37 13.54
N LEU A 105 13.51 4.18 13.11
CA LEU A 105 12.08 3.96 12.87
C LEU A 105 11.26 4.10 14.16
N ALA A 106 11.77 3.61 15.27
CA ALA A 106 11.15 3.75 16.59
C ALA A 106 11.04 5.23 17.01
N GLU A 107 12.12 6.00 16.87
CA GLU A 107 12.14 7.45 17.16
C GLU A 107 11.15 8.20 16.25
N LEU A 108 11.14 7.88 14.96
CA LEU A 108 10.21 8.50 14.00
C LEU A 108 8.74 8.19 14.34
N ALA A 109 8.43 6.94 14.70
CA ALA A 109 7.08 6.53 15.09
C ALA A 109 6.60 7.29 16.34
N ALA A 110 7.44 7.39 17.39
CA ALA A 110 7.12 8.16 18.59
C ALA A 110 6.91 9.64 18.30
N ARG A 111 7.70 10.20 17.40
CA ARG A 111 7.60 11.60 17.00
C ARG A 111 6.31 11.89 16.24
N VAL A 112 5.90 10.99 15.33
CA VAL A 112 4.65 11.11 14.57
C VAL A 112 3.43 10.87 15.48
N GLU A 113 3.51 9.94 16.45
CA GLU A 113 2.48 9.79 17.49
C GLU A 113 2.29 11.09 18.27
N SER A 114 3.36 11.78 18.66
CA SER A 114 3.30 13.05 19.39
C SER A 114 2.64 14.19 18.60
N ALA A 115 2.57 14.07 17.27
CA ALA A 115 1.81 14.97 16.40
C ALA A 115 0.31 14.69 16.39
N GLY A 116 -0.16 13.62 17.08
CA GLY A 116 -1.55 13.22 17.15
C GLY A 116 -1.99 12.26 16.02
N CYS A 117 -1.04 11.70 15.28
CA CYS A 117 -1.34 10.68 14.26
C CYS A 117 -1.94 9.43 14.93
N ARG A 118 -2.98 8.85 14.30
CA ARG A 118 -3.77 7.76 14.89
C ARG A 118 -3.58 6.41 14.20
N ALA A 119 -2.91 6.36 13.06
CA ALA A 119 -2.60 5.15 12.32
C ALA A 119 -1.30 5.31 11.53
N LEU A 120 -0.50 4.23 11.46
CA LEU A 120 0.76 4.22 10.72
C LEU A 120 0.79 3.07 9.69
N GLU A 121 1.59 3.24 8.65
CA GLU A 121 2.00 2.17 7.73
C GLU A 121 3.54 2.14 7.69
N LEU A 122 4.16 1.02 8.07
CA LEU A 122 5.60 0.88 8.12
C LEU A 122 6.11 0.20 6.85
N GLY A 123 7.00 0.86 6.10
CA GLY A 123 7.88 0.24 5.12
C GLY A 123 9.11 -0.32 5.82
N ILE A 124 9.56 -1.51 5.43
CA ILE A 124 10.76 -2.13 6.03
C ILE A 124 11.98 -1.94 5.12
N SER A 125 11.78 -2.00 3.82
CA SER A 125 12.77 -1.66 2.80
C SER A 125 12.13 -0.87 1.67
N CYS A 126 12.96 -0.24 0.86
CA CYS A 126 12.53 0.40 -0.38
C CYS A 126 13.29 -0.22 -1.55
N LEU A 127 12.57 -0.86 -2.48
CA LEU A 127 13.15 -1.47 -3.67
C LEU A 127 13.94 -0.46 -4.53
N ASN A 128 13.63 0.83 -4.40
CA ASN A 128 14.26 1.90 -5.17
C ASN A 128 15.53 2.44 -4.49
N GLU A 129 15.89 1.95 -3.33
CA GLU A 129 17.17 2.22 -2.68
C GLU A 129 18.20 1.15 -3.04
N SER A 130 19.45 1.57 -3.03
CA SER A 130 20.58 0.72 -3.45
C SER A 130 21.19 -0.08 -2.30
N ASP A 131 20.52 -0.20 -1.15
CA ASP A 131 21.05 -0.92 0.01
C ASP A 131 21.17 -2.44 -0.22
N GLY A 132 20.49 -2.96 -1.26
CA GLY A 132 20.52 -4.38 -1.63
C GLY A 132 20.02 -5.34 -0.56
N LEU A 133 19.36 -4.82 0.47
CA LEU A 133 18.88 -5.62 1.59
C LEU A 133 17.47 -6.14 1.33
N ASP A 134 17.34 -7.47 1.38
CA ASP A 134 16.05 -8.13 1.30
C ASP A 134 15.26 -7.99 2.62
N ASP A 135 13.95 -7.97 2.50
CA ASP A 135 13.03 -8.10 3.64
C ASP A 135 13.04 -9.54 4.16
N THR A 136 14.03 -9.89 4.97
CA THR A 136 14.00 -11.17 5.67
C THR A 136 12.98 -11.16 6.81
N PRO A 137 12.45 -12.32 7.26
CA PRO A 137 11.56 -12.37 8.42
C PRO A 137 12.20 -11.75 9.69
N GLU A 138 13.51 -11.88 9.86
CA GLU A 138 14.27 -11.32 10.98
C GLU A 138 14.32 -9.80 10.93
N ARG A 139 14.57 -9.22 9.75
CA ARG A 139 14.55 -7.78 9.51
C ARG A 139 13.16 -7.21 9.78
N VAL A 140 12.13 -7.82 9.21
CA VAL A 140 10.72 -7.44 9.44
C VAL A 140 10.38 -7.48 10.93
N HIS A 141 10.76 -8.55 11.64
CA HIS A 141 10.54 -8.66 13.08
C HIS A 141 11.25 -7.53 13.84
N ALA A 142 12.52 -7.28 13.57
CA ALA A 142 13.32 -6.29 14.30
C ALA A 142 12.73 -4.88 14.18
N TYR A 143 12.40 -4.45 12.95
CA TYR A 143 11.81 -3.12 12.70
C TYR A 143 10.41 -3.00 13.33
N THR A 144 9.58 -4.04 13.18
CA THR A 144 8.22 -4.06 13.74
C THR A 144 8.25 -4.01 15.28
N ALA A 145 9.11 -4.79 15.91
CA ALA A 145 9.26 -4.83 17.38
C ALA A 145 9.77 -3.49 17.93
N ALA A 146 10.73 -2.87 17.25
CA ALA A 146 11.26 -1.56 17.64
C ALA A 146 10.17 -0.47 17.56
N ALA A 147 9.40 -0.44 16.48
CA ALA A 147 8.27 0.47 16.35
C ALA A 147 7.22 0.21 17.44
N ARG A 148 6.86 -1.07 17.69
CA ARG A 148 5.88 -1.42 18.73
C ARG A 148 6.32 -1.01 20.13
N ALA A 149 7.60 -1.09 20.42
CA ALA A 149 8.13 -0.63 21.71
C ALA A 149 8.05 0.89 21.90
N ALA A 150 8.07 1.66 20.82
CA ALA A 150 8.12 3.12 20.84
C ALA A 150 6.76 3.80 20.67
N THR A 151 5.75 3.13 20.11
CA THR A 151 4.43 3.73 19.86
C THR A 151 3.29 2.81 20.30
N ARG A 152 2.17 3.41 20.69
CA ARG A 152 0.89 2.72 20.93
C ARG A 152 -0.10 2.87 19.78
N VAL A 153 0.22 3.71 18.81
CA VAL A 153 -0.60 3.91 17.61
C VAL A 153 -0.68 2.60 16.84
N PRO A 154 -1.87 2.17 16.40
CA PRO A 154 -2.00 1.00 15.53
C PRO A 154 -1.27 1.20 14.20
N PHE A 155 -0.61 0.13 13.72
CA PHE A 155 0.09 0.19 12.45
C PHE A 155 0.03 -1.08 11.62
N SER A 156 0.05 -0.92 10.31
CA SER A 156 0.31 -1.99 9.35
C SER A 156 1.80 -2.05 8.99
N VAL A 157 2.26 -3.25 8.63
CA VAL A 157 3.56 -3.45 7.97
C VAL A 157 3.30 -3.73 6.50
N LYS A 158 3.90 -2.94 5.61
CA LYS A 158 3.74 -3.11 4.16
C LYS A 158 4.85 -4.01 3.62
N LEU A 159 4.44 -5.08 2.95
CA LEU A 159 5.32 -6.14 2.47
C LEU A 159 5.09 -6.40 0.98
N ALA A 160 6.14 -6.56 0.21
CA ALA A 160 6.05 -6.96 -1.19
C ALA A 160 5.56 -8.41 -1.34
N SER A 161 4.70 -8.65 -2.34
CA SER A 161 4.30 -10.01 -2.75
C SER A 161 5.51 -10.77 -3.30
N GLY A 162 5.51 -12.08 -3.14
CA GLY A 162 6.57 -12.94 -3.66
C GLY A 162 7.01 -14.00 -2.67
N GLU A 163 8.18 -14.56 -2.93
CA GLU A 163 8.78 -15.58 -2.08
C GLU A 163 9.01 -15.05 -0.66
N GLY A 164 8.81 -15.91 0.34
CA GLY A 164 8.99 -15.54 1.75
C GLY A 164 7.91 -14.65 2.35
N LEU A 165 6.91 -14.15 1.60
CA LEU A 165 5.86 -13.27 2.13
C LEU A 165 5.17 -13.86 3.36
N HIS A 166 4.84 -15.16 3.34
CA HIS A 166 4.20 -15.83 4.47
C HIS A 166 5.03 -15.70 5.75
N ALA A 167 6.32 -16.02 5.69
CA ALA A 167 7.22 -15.94 6.83
C ALA A 167 7.37 -14.51 7.35
N ARG A 168 7.48 -13.53 6.44
CA ARG A 168 7.58 -12.10 6.76
C ARG A 168 6.30 -11.57 7.40
N ALA A 169 5.13 -11.92 6.88
CA ALA A 169 3.84 -11.50 7.45
C ALA A 169 3.65 -12.05 8.87
N PHE A 170 3.95 -13.33 9.10
CA PHE A 170 3.90 -13.91 10.44
C PHE A 170 4.97 -13.35 11.39
N ALA A 171 6.14 -12.94 10.87
CA ALA A 171 7.14 -12.24 11.66
C ALA A 171 6.64 -10.86 12.12
N ALA A 172 6.00 -10.09 11.24
CA ALA A 172 5.35 -8.82 11.59
C ALA A 172 4.26 -9.02 12.67
N ALA A 173 3.41 -10.03 12.52
CA ALA A 173 2.37 -10.34 13.49
C ALA A 173 2.94 -10.68 14.89
N ARG A 174 3.96 -11.53 14.93
CA ARG A 174 4.64 -11.89 16.21
C ARG A 174 5.36 -10.70 16.86
N ALA A 175 5.79 -9.73 16.06
CA ALA A 175 6.47 -8.52 16.53
C ALA A 175 5.53 -7.39 16.96
N GLY A 176 4.20 -7.59 16.86
CA GLY A 176 3.20 -6.65 17.37
C GLY A 176 2.63 -5.69 16.33
N ALA A 177 2.67 -6.02 15.04
CA ALA A 177 1.87 -5.33 14.03
C ALA A 177 0.37 -5.52 14.30
N ASP A 178 -0.45 -4.54 13.93
CA ASP A 178 -1.92 -4.59 14.04
C ASP A 178 -2.58 -5.00 12.71
N ALA A 179 -1.86 -4.90 11.59
CA ALA A 179 -2.28 -5.31 10.27
C ALA A 179 -1.06 -5.56 9.37
N VAL A 180 -1.30 -6.17 8.19
CA VAL A 180 -0.29 -6.25 7.12
C VAL A 180 -0.89 -5.74 5.83
N THR A 181 -0.13 -4.88 5.12
CA THR A 181 -0.47 -4.40 3.77
C THR A 181 0.28 -5.22 2.72
N VAL A 182 -0.43 -5.81 1.78
CA VAL A 182 0.09 -6.57 0.64
C VAL A 182 -0.51 -6.00 -0.64
N SER A 183 0.27 -5.50 -1.55
CA SER A 183 1.70 -5.58 -1.77
C SER A 183 2.34 -4.19 -1.81
N ASP A 184 3.63 -4.14 -1.52
CA ASP A 184 4.45 -3.06 -2.05
C ASP A 184 4.76 -3.32 -3.53
N THR A 185 5.47 -2.38 -4.20
CA THR A 185 5.89 -2.53 -5.60
C THR A 185 6.75 -3.78 -5.79
N LEU A 186 6.74 -4.33 -7.01
CA LEU A 186 7.52 -5.52 -7.38
C LEU A 186 8.69 -5.12 -8.28
N PRO A 187 9.83 -5.82 -8.21
CA PRO A 187 10.99 -5.50 -9.04
C PRO A 187 10.68 -5.70 -10.53
N ALA A 188 10.97 -4.67 -11.35
CA ALA A 188 10.83 -4.73 -12.79
C ALA A 188 11.81 -3.80 -13.51
N ALA A 189 12.04 -4.09 -14.78
CA ALA A 189 12.82 -3.26 -15.69
C ALA A 189 12.15 -3.21 -17.07
N ALA A 190 12.49 -2.19 -17.85
CA ALA A 190 12.11 -2.10 -19.26
C ALA A 190 13.34 -1.73 -20.11
N VAL A 191 13.45 -2.33 -21.28
CA VAL A 191 14.57 -2.12 -22.20
C VAL A 191 14.21 -1.04 -23.20
N HIS A 192 15.18 -0.18 -23.53
CA HIS A 192 15.06 0.77 -24.62
C HIS A 192 15.21 0.02 -25.96
N PRO A 193 14.23 0.11 -26.87
CA PRO A 193 14.19 -0.73 -28.06
C PRO A 193 15.36 -0.51 -29.03
N GLU A 194 15.97 0.68 -29.03
CA GLU A 194 17.05 1.04 -29.95
C GLU A 194 18.44 0.78 -29.37
N THR A 195 18.63 1.05 -28.05
CA THR A 195 19.96 0.95 -27.44
C THR A 195 20.21 -0.37 -26.72
N GLY A 196 19.14 -1.07 -26.32
CA GLY A 196 19.24 -2.27 -25.47
C GLY A 196 19.46 -2.00 -23.99
N ASP A 197 19.60 -0.73 -23.59
CA ASP A 197 19.82 -0.34 -22.20
C ASP A 197 18.52 -0.37 -21.37
N LEU A 198 18.64 -0.46 -20.05
CA LEU A 198 17.49 -0.32 -19.17
C LEU A 198 16.99 1.14 -19.15
N ARG A 199 15.72 1.36 -19.47
CA ARG A 199 15.13 2.70 -19.65
C ARG A 199 15.24 3.63 -18.43
N LEU A 200 15.26 3.06 -17.22
CA LEU A 200 15.47 3.82 -15.98
C LEU A 200 16.87 3.61 -15.39
N GLY A 201 17.75 2.90 -16.09
CA GLY A 201 19.13 2.61 -15.65
C GLY A 201 19.24 1.47 -14.62
N GLY A 202 18.13 0.84 -14.22
CA GLY A 202 18.12 -0.21 -13.20
C GLY A 202 16.81 -0.96 -13.09
N VAL A 203 16.71 -1.78 -12.04
CA VAL A 203 15.48 -2.47 -11.62
C VAL A 203 14.80 -1.62 -10.54
N PHE A 204 13.53 -1.32 -10.73
CA PHE A 204 12.77 -0.43 -9.85
C PHE A 204 11.36 -0.95 -9.60
N GLY A 205 10.63 -0.26 -8.71
CA GLY A 205 9.30 -0.67 -8.28
C GLY A 205 8.24 -0.59 -9.37
N TYR A 206 7.65 -1.75 -9.73
CA TYR A 206 6.52 -1.87 -10.65
C TYR A 206 5.20 -1.94 -9.90
N SER A 207 4.22 -1.19 -10.38
CA SER A 207 2.86 -1.11 -9.84
C SER A 207 1.82 -1.01 -10.96
N GLY A 208 0.54 -1.16 -10.62
CA GLY A 208 -0.58 -1.05 -11.55
C GLY A 208 -1.27 -2.38 -11.82
N PRO A 209 -2.19 -2.45 -12.81
CA PRO A 209 -3.06 -3.62 -13.02
C PRO A 209 -2.29 -4.93 -13.25
N GLY A 210 -1.07 -4.87 -13.77
CA GLY A 210 -0.25 -6.06 -14.00
C GLY A 210 0.12 -6.85 -12.74
N ILE A 211 0.16 -6.23 -11.55
CA ILE A 211 0.47 -6.95 -10.31
C ILE A 211 -0.76 -7.49 -9.58
N LYS A 212 -1.99 -7.07 -9.94
CA LYS A 212 -3.22 -7.47 -9.25
C LYS A 212 -3.36 -9.00 -9.08
N PRO A 213 -3.14 -9.85 -10.12
CA PRO A 213 -3.28 -11.29 -9.95
C PRO A 213 -2.31 -11.88 -8.92
N LEU A 214 -1.09 -11.33 -8.82
CA LEU A 214 -0.07 -11.76 -7.86
C LEU A 214 -0.47 -11.39 -6.43
N VAL A 215 -1.00 -10.18 -6.26
CA VAL A 215 -1.48 -9.68 -4.96
C VAL A 215 -2.71 -10.47 -4.49
N LEU A 216 -3.68 -10.75 -5.38
CA LEU A 216 -4.83 -11.59 -5.07
C LEU A 216 -4.41 -12.98 -4.59
N ALA A 217 -3.47 -13.62 -5.31
CA ALA A 217 -2.95 -14.93 -4.92
C ALA A 217 -2.25 -14.90 -3.56
N SER A 218 -1.50 -13.84 -3.28
CA SER A 218 -0.79 -13.64 -2.01
C SER A 218 -1.74 -13.47 -0.83
N LEU A 219 -2.73 -12.61 -0.97
CA LEU A 219 -3.76 -12.38 0.06
C LEU A 219 -4.59 -13.65 0.32
N TRP A 220 -5.02 -14.31 -0.76
CA TRP A 220 -5.76 -15.58 -0.63
C TRP A 220 -4.97 -16.64 0.13
N LYS A 221 -3.67 -16.81 -0.18
CA LYS A 221 -2.79 -17.76 0.52
C LYS A 221 -2.65 -17.41 2.01
N LEU A 222 -2.43 -16.14 2.36
CA LEU A 222 -2.36 -15.70 3.76
C LEU A 222 -3.67 -15.94 4.50
N SER A 223 -4.80 -15.57 3.90
CA SER A 223 -6.13 -15.79 4.47
C SER A 223 -6.39 -17.28 4.71
N ARG A 224 -6.09 -18.15 3.73
CA ARG A 224 -6.25 -19.62 3.84
C ARG A 224 -5.28 -20.26 4.85
N ALA A 225 -4.14 -19.64 5.10
CA ALA A 225 -3.19 -20.09 6.12
C ALA A 225 -3.60 -19.68 7.55
N GLY A 226 -4.76 -19.03 7.72
CA GLY A 226 -5.23 -18.55 9.02
C GLY A 226 -4.39 -17.40 9.59
N PHE A 227 -3.94 -16.49 8.71
CA PHE A 227 -3.20 -15.32 9.17
C PHE A 227 -4.03 -14.51 10.18
N PRO A 228 -3.46 -14.17 11.37
CA PRO A 228 -4.27 -13.72 12.50
C PRO A 228 -4.68 -12.24 12.45
N LEU A 229 -4.06 -11.43 11.59
CA LEU A 229 -4.28 -9.99 11.56
C LEU A 229 -5.08 -9.56 10.31
N PRO A 230 -5.76 -8.40 10.36
CA PRO A 230 -6.34 -7.78 9.19
C PRO A 230 -5.34 -7.62 8.04
N LEU A 231 -5.81 -7.89 6.82
CA LEU A 231 -5.04 -7.72 5.59
C LEU A 231 -5.55 -6.50 4.82
N LEU A 232 -4.66 -5.58 4.46
CA LEU A 232 -4.94 -4.51 3.52
C LEU A 232 -4.36 -4.89 2.16
N ALA A 233 -5.15 -4.74 1.10
CA ALA A 233 -4.67 -4.97 -0.27
C ALA A 233 -4.03 -3.71 -0.84
N SER A 234 -2.96 -3.85 -1.62
CA SER A 234 -2.37 -2.75 -2.39
C SER A 234 -1.80 -3.29 -3.70
N GLY A 235 -2.29 -2.80 -4.83
CA GLY A 235 -1.78 -3.14 -6.16
C GLY A 235 -2.86 -3.35 -7.21
N GLY A 236 -2.83 -2.55 -8.25
CA GLY A 236 -3.62 -2.76 -9.46
C GLY A 236 -5.10 -2.45 -9.39
N VAL A 237 -5.59 -1.76 -8.36
CA VAL A 237 -6.98 -1.27 -8.30
C VAL A 237 -7.22 -0.24 -9.41
N GLN A 238 -8.21 -0.50 -10.28
CA GLN A 238 -8.66 0.36 -11.37
C GLN A 238 -10.15 0.69 -11.28
N SER A 239 -10.92 -0.09 -10.52
CA SER A 239 -12.38 -0.03 -10.43
C SER A 239 -12.87 -0.50 -9.07
N GLY A 240 -14.15 -0.25 -8.74
CA GLY A 240 -14.79 -0.80 -7.55
C GLY A 240 -14.82 -2.34 -7.55
N ARG A 241 -14.90 -2.96 -8.73
CA ARG A 241 -14.83 -4.43 -8.85
C ARG A 241 -13.48 -4.96 -8.32
N ASP A 242 -12.36 -4.26 -8.60
CA ASP A 242 -11.06 -4.68 -8.09
C ASP A 242 -11.00 -4.63 -6.56
N VAL A 243 -11.65 -3.62 -5.96
CA VAL A 243 -11.79 -3.54 -4.50
C VAL A 243 -12.58 -4.75 -3.97
N HIS A 244 -13.73 -5.07 -4.59
CA HIS A 244 -14.52 -6.23 -4.19
C HIS A 244 -13.76 -7.55 -4.35
N ASP A 245 -12.96 -7.72 -5.40
CA ASP A 245 -12.12 -8.91 -5.56
C ASP A 245 -11.17 -9.08 -4.38
N TYR A 246 -10.55 -8.00 -3.90
CA TYR A 246 -9.68 -8.02 -2.72
C TYR A 246 -10.43 -8.35 -1.43
N LEU A 247 -11.61 -7.77 -1.24
CA LEU A 247 -12.45 -8.09 -0.07
C LEU A 247 -12.86 -9.57 -0.06
N ARG A 248 -13.18 -10.15 -1.23
CA ARG A 248 -13.54 -11.58 -1.37
C ARG A 248 -12.39 -12.54 -1.02
N VAL A 249 -11.15 -12.13 -1.19
CA VAL A 249 -9.98 -12.95 -0.81
C VAL A 249 -9.49 -12.69 0.62
N GLY A 250 -10.21 -11.88 1.41
CA GLY A 250 -9.97 -11.69 2.84
C GLY A 250 -9.29 -10.38 3.23
N ALA A 251 -9.10 -9.44 2.30
CA ALA A 251 -8.69 -8.09 2.67
C ALA A 251 -9.85 -7.32 3.31
N VAL A 252 -9.54 -6.39 4.24
CA VAL A 252 -10.54 -5.51 4.88
C VAL A 252 -10.65 -4.16 4.18
N ALA A 253 -9.62 -3.75 3.44
CA ALA A 253 -9.58 -2.52 2.64
C ALA A 253 -8.60 -2.69 1.48
N ALA A 254 -8.71 -1.84 0.45
CA ALA A 254 -7.84 -1.85 -0.71
C ALA A 254 -7.26 -0.46 -1.00
N GLN A 255 -5.93 -0.40 -1.19
CA GLN A 255 -5.24 0.81 -1.57
C GLN A 255 -5.27 0.99 -3.08
N VAL A 256 -5.66 2.17 -3.54
CA VAL A 256 -5.58 2.63 -4.92
C VAL A 256 -4.50 3.70 -5.04
N TYR A 257 -3.64 3.61 -6.06
CA TYR A 257 -2.63 4.62 -6.29
C TYR A 257 -2.33 4.83 -7.78
N THR A 258 -1.83 3.83 -8.51
CA THR A 258 -1.36 3.97 -9.90
C THR A 258 -2.46 4.50 -10.83
N ALA A 259 -3.71 4.10 -10.64
CA ALA A 259 -4.85 4.57 -11.42
C ALA A 259 -5.06 6.10 -11.31
N LEU A 260 -4.70 6.69 -10.16
CA LEU A 260 -4.91 8.12 -9.89
C LEU A 260 -3.94 9.03 -10.63
N HIS A 261 -2.90 8.49 -11.25
CA HIS A 261 -1.94 9.27 -12.03
C HIS A 261 -2.48 9.79 -13.36
N THR A 262 -3.63 9.32 -13.82
CA THR A 262 -4.25 9.82 -15.07
C THR A 262 -5.13 11.03 -14.76
N ASP A 263 -6.06 10.89 -13.82
CA ASP A 263 -6.94 11.94 -13.35
C ASP A 263 -7.36 11.63 -11.90
N MET A 264 -6.70 12.28 -10.96
CA MET A 264 -6.70 11.92 -9.55
C MET A 264 -8.11 11.87 -8.95
N ASN A 265 -8.80 12.99 -8.93
CA ASN A 265 -10.06 13.12 -8.18
C ASN A 265 -11.24 12.41 -8.87
N PRO A 266 -11.50 12.59 -10.18
CA PRO A 266 -12.58 11.88 -10.86
C PRO A 266 -12.40 10.37 -10.86
N THR A 267 -11.16 9.87 -11.03
CA THR A 267 -10.88 8.44 -10.98
C THR A 267 -11.17 7.87 -9.59
N LEU A 268 -10.75 8.56 -8.52
CA LEU A 268 -11.03 8.12 -7.17
C LEU A 268 -12.52 8.13 -6.85
N ALA A 269 -13.22 9.24 -7.17
CA ALA A 269 -14.67 9.34 -6.94
C ALA A 269 -15.45 8.25 -7.68
N ARG A 270 -15.06 7.91 -8.90
CA ARG A 270 -15.64 6.79 -9.67
C ARG A 270 -15.41 5.46 -8.97
N ILE A 271 -14.17 5.15 -8.56
CA ILE A 271 -13.85 3.89 -7.86
C ILE A 271 -14.65 3.77 -6.56
N VAL A 272 -14.74 4.84 -5.79
CA VAL A 272 -15.52 4.87 -4.54
C VAL A 272 -17.01 4.64 -4.82
N ALA A 273 -17.58 5.33 -5.81
CA ALA A 273 -18.98 5.17 -6.20
C ALA A 273 -19.28 3.73 -6.65
N GLU A 274 -18.43 3.14 -7.49
CA GLU A 274 -18.54 1.74 -7.93
C GLU A 274 -18.42 0.76 -6.76
N THR A 275 -17.57 1.04 -5.75
CA THR A 275 -17.39 0.19 -4.58
C THR A 275 -18.58 0.23 -3.63
N THR A 276 -19.21 1.40 -3.50
CA THR A 276 -20.32 1.62 -2.55
C THR A 276 -21.69 1.44 -3.16
N ALA A 277 -21.77 1.29 -4.49
CA ALA A 277 -23.02 0.98 -5.18
C ALA A 277 -23.64 -0.32 -4.64
N PRO A 278 -24.97 -0.40 -4.50
CA PRO A 278 -25.65 -1.68 -4.20
C PRO A 278 -25.21 -2.72 -5.23
N GLY A 279 -24.76 -3.89 -4.76
CA GLY A 279 -24.32 -4.98 -5.64
C GLY A 279 -25.43 -5.34 -6.62
N ASP A 280 -25.10 -5.45 -7.90
CA ASP A 280 -25.97 -6.04 -8.92
C ASP A 280 -25.87 -7.58 -8.78
N PRO A 281 -26.90 -8.26 -8.26
CA PRO A 281 -26.83 -9.71 -8.02
C PRO A 281 -26.61 -10.51 -9.33
N ASP A 282 -26.95 -9.94 -10.49
CA ASP A 282 -26.80 -10.61 -11.79
C ASP A 282 -25.37 -10.48 -12.37
N ARG A 283 -24.60 -9.45 -11.97
CA ARG A 283 -23.20 -9.30 -12.37
C ARG A 283 -22.24 -10.28 -11.69
N ASP A 284 -22.62 -10.83 -10.54
CA ASP A 284 -21.81 -11.81 -9.80
C ASP A 284 -22.05 -13.26 -10.27
N SER A 285 -23.02 -13.49 -11.15
CA SER A 285 -23.42 -14.80 -11.64
C SER A 285 -22.92 -15.14 -13.06
N GLU A 286 -22.11 -14.28 -13.70
CA GLU A 286 -21.50 -14.68 -14.98
C GLU A 286 -20.61 -15.91 -14.75
N PRO A 287 -20.98 -17.11 -15.26
CA PRO A 287 -20.10 -18.28 -15.16
C PRO A 287 -18.84 -17.97 -15.94
N LEU A 288 -17.67 -18.30 -15.36
CA LEU A 288 -16.41 -18.29 -16.09
C LEU A 288 -16.62 -19.09 -17.39
N ALA A 289 -16.73 -18.39 -18.51
CA ALA A 289 -16.88 -19.02 -19.81
C ALA A 289 -15.67 -19.95 -20.01
N GLY A 290 -15.90 -21.27 -19.97
CA GLY A 290 -14.90 -22.28 -20.30
C GLY A 290 -14.44 -23.24 -19.21
N ALA A 291 -15.02 -23.23 -18.00
CA ALA A 291 -14.75 -24.31 -17.04
C ALA A 291 -15.66 -25.51 -17.35
N ASP A 292 -15.18 -26.41 -18.22
CA ASP A 292 -15.75 -27.75 -18.34
C ASP A 292 -15.61 -28.47 -16.99
N ARG A 293 -16.73 -28.88 -16.41
CA ARG A 293 -16.80 -29.60 -15.12
C ARG A 293 -16.23 -31.03 -15.17
N SER A 294 -15.65 -31.44 -16.29
CA SER A 294 -15.20 -32.81 -16.50
C SER A 294 -13.74 -33.10 -16.06
N GLY A 295 -12.98 -32.13 -15.59
CA GLY A 295 -11.67 -32.39 -14.97
C GLY A 295 -10.60 -33.07 -15.88
N GLN A 296 -10.82 -33.17 -17.20
CA GLN A 296 -9.85 -33.75 -18.13
C GLN A 296 -9.05 -32.64 -18.82
N VAL A 297 -7.82 -32.47 -18.40
CA VAL A 297 -6.77 -31.76 -19.15
C VAL A 297 -6.54 -32.56 -20.43
N ARG A 298 -6.94 -32.04 -21.58
CA ARG A 298 -6.49 -32.59 -22.87
C ARG A 298 -5.03 -32.12 -23.10
N SER A 299 -4.15 -33.08 -23.19
CA SER A 299 -2.76 -32.97 -23.60
C SER A 299 -2.57 -32.34 -24.98
#